data_3e8f42c9575a8da35d7a1b2e65640722
#
_entry.id   3e8f42c9575a8da35d7a1b2e65640722
#
_cell.length_a   1.000
_cell.length_b   1.000
_cell.length_c   1.000
_cell.angle_alpha   90.00
_cell.angle_beta   90.00
_cell.angle_gamma   90.00
#
_symmetry.space_group_name_H-M   'P 1'
#
loop_
_entity.id
_entity.type
_entity.pdbx_description
1 polymer ?
#
loop_
_entity_poly.entity_id
_entity_poly.type
_entity_poly.pdbx_seq_one_letter_code
_entity_poly.pdbx_strand_id
1 'polypeptide(L)'
;MFSNEPVDQRFSLTIRPCRDEELQRVAQLTAQWEVEQITIGYGADDAEYLRRKLGPFFLLALDSEEIIGFVTASLHEANPGEMAIFPTGGRYLEIDDLYLLPTYREKEIGTLLMNAVMQEARNQGIEHFSVYSSTKEWGRIAAFYERLGFTMWFVRMFQ
;
A
#
# COMPACT_ATOMS: atom_id res chain seq x y z
N MET A 1 39.85 -3.07 8.97
CA MET A 1 39.43 -3.92 7.86
C MET A 1 37.93 -4.12 8.01
N PHE A 2 37.13 -3.26 7.40
CA PHE A 2 35.68 -3.39 7.44
C PHE A 2 35.29 -4.25 6.26
N SER A 3 34.82 -5.46 6.55
CA SER A 3 34.23 -6.35 5.57
C SER A 3 32.94 -5.71 5.07
N ASN A 4 32.96 -5.25 3.85
CA ASN A 4 31.78 -4.84 3.11
C ASN A 4 31.09 -6.15 2.68
N GLU A 5 30.31 -6.76 3.57
CA GLU A 5 29.44 -7.86 3.17
C GLU A 5 28.35 -7.26 2.27
N PRO A 6 28.14 -7.76 1.06
CA PRO A 6 27.07 -7.30 0.21
C PRO A 6 25.74 -7.61 0.92
N VAL A 7 24.88 -6.57 1.00
CA VAL A 7 23.48 -6.75 1.40
C VAL A 7 22.92 -7.92 0.63
N ASP A 8 22.54 -8.94 1.37
CA ASP A 8 22.05 -10.23 0.91
C ASP A 8 20.92 -10.05 -0.12
N GLN A 9 21.25 -10.13 -1.40
CA GLN A 9 20.26 -10.10 -2.50
C GLN A 9 19.53 -11.45 -2.55
N ARG A 10 18.77 -11.76 -1.51
CA ARG A 10 17.96 -12.99 -1.45
C ARG A 10 16.71 -12.94 -2.30
N PHE A 11 16.36 -11.78 -2.87
CA PHE A 11 15.10 -11.58 -3.59
C PHE A 11 15.37 -11.04 -4.99
N SER A 12 14.68 -11.62 -5.97
CA SER A 12 14.56 -11.01 -7.30
C SER A 12 13.28 -10.16 -7.36
N LEU A 13 13.35 -8.97 -6.75
CA LEU A 13 12.19 -8.10 -6.58
C LEU A 13 11.82 -7.39 -7.87
N THR A 14 10.55 -7.48 -8.24
CA THR A 14 9.91 -6.69 -9.30
C THR A 14 8.66 -6.02 -8.75
N ILE A 15 8.45 -4.74 -9.10
CA ILE A 15 7.20 -4.02 -8.82
C ILE A 15 6.59 -3.60 -10.14
N ARG A 16 5.34 -3.96 -10.38
CA ARG A 16 4.60 -3.66 -11.62
C ARG A 16 3.09 -3.66 -11.41
N PRO A 17 2.31 -3.10 -12.35
CA PRO A 17 0.86 -3.18 -12.29
C PRO A 17 0.32 -4.62 -12.24
N CYS A 18 -0.77 -4.80 -11.49
CA CYS A 18 -1.52 -6.04 -11.43
C CYS A 18 -2.23 -6.29 -12.76
N ARG A 19 -2.32 -7.56 -13.16
CA ARG A 19 -3.05 -8.03 -14.34
C ARG A 19 -4.30 -8.79 -13.92
N ASP A 20 -5.28 -8.85 -14.81
CA ASP A 20 -6.55 -9.53 -14.53
C ASP A 20 -6.38 -11.01 -14.13
N GLU A 21 -5.49 -11.72 -14.80
CA GLU A 21 -5.20 -13.13 -14.50
C GLU A 21 -4.57 -13.38 -13.13
N GLU A 22 -4.08 -12.34 -12.47
CA GLU A 22 -3.41 -12.42 -11.16
C GLU A 22 -4.36 -12.15 -9.99
N LEU A 23 -5.56 -11.66 -10.25
CA LEU A 23 -6.51 -11.24 -9.22
C LEU A 23 -6.89 -12.36 -8.25
N GLN A 24 -6.97 -13.60 -8.73
CA GLN A 24 -7.27 -14.75 -7.87
C GLN A 24 -6.13 -14.98 -6.84
N ARG A 25 -4.88 -14.75 -7.24
CA ARG A 25 -3.75 -14.85 -6.32
C ARG A 25 -3.76 -13.70 -5.31
N VAL A 26 -4.09 -12.48 -5.73
CA VAL A 26 -4.23 -11.35 -4.80
C VAL A 26 -5.37 -11.58 -3.81
N ALA A 27 -6.51 -12.13 -4.25
CA ALA A 27 -7.62 -12.52 -3.37
C ALA A 27 -7.16 -13.50 -2.27
N GLN A 28 -6.28 -14.45 -2.59
CA GLN A 28 -5.68 -15.35 -1.59
C GLN A 28 -4.80 -14.58 -0.59
N LEU A 29 -4.07 -13.55 -1.02
CA LEU A 29 -3.30 -12.70 -0.12
C LEU A 29 -4.21 -11.90 0.82
N THR A 30 -5.34 -11.38 0.34
CA THR A 30 -6.32 -10.69 1.19
C THR A 30 -6.95 -11.64 2.21
N ALA A 31 -7.23 -12.89 1.84
CA ALA A 31 -7.71 -13.92 2.77
C ALA A 31 -6.66 -14.26 3.85
N GLN A 32 -5.39 -14.32 3.48
CA GLN A 32 -4.32 -14.50 4.46
C GLN A 32 -4.21 -13.30 5.41
N TRP A 33 -4.33 -12.07 4.90
CA TRP A 33 -4.35 -10.86 5.71
C TRP A 33 -5.50 -10.88 6.74
N GLU A 34 -6.71 -11.29 6.32
CA GLU A 34 -7.85 -11.44 7.23
C GLU A 34 -7.54 -12.42 8.37
N VAL A 35 -6.94 -13.58 8.05
CA VAL A 35 -6.58 -14.61 9.04
C VAL A 35 -5.54 -14.11 10.04
N GLU A 36 -4.65 -13.20 9.66
CA GLU A 36 -3.66 -12.63 10.57
C GLU A 36 -4.27 -11.78 11.71
N GLN A 37 -5.49 -11.25 11.54
CA GLN A 37 -6.20 -10.45 12.55
C GLN A 37 -5.40 -9.21 13.03
N ILE A 38 -4.55 -8.65 12.18
CA ILE A 38 -3.72 -7.47 12.49
C ILE A 38 -4.41 -6.15 12.17
N THR A 39 -5.52 -6.20 11.42
CA THR A 39 -6.28 -5.03 10.98
C THR A 39 -7.71 -5.12 11.48
N ILE A 40 -8.17 -4.07 12.17
CA ILE A 40 -9.50 -4.04 12.78
C ILE A 40 -10.56 -3.88 11.70
N GLY A 41 -11.54 -4.81 11.69
CA GLY A 41 -12.67 -4.77 10.75
C GLY A 41 -12.30 -5.11 9.30
N TYR A 42 -11.11 -5.65 9.06
CA TYR A 42 -10.72 -6.09 7.73
C TYR A 42 -11.42 -7.39 7.34
N GLY A 43 -11.93 -7.44 6.12
CA GLY A 43 -12.46 -8.64 5.47
C GLY A 43 -11.75 -8.87 4.13
N ALA A 44 -11.58 -10.14 3.78
CA ALA A 44 -10.94 -10.52 2.52
C ALA A 44 -11.76 -10.06 1.31
N ASP A 45 -11.08 -9.65 0.26
CA ASP A 45 -11.65 -9.28 -1.04
C ASP A 45 -11.64 -10.47 -1.99
N ASP A 46 -12.68 -10.59 -2.80
CA ASP A 46 -12.70 -11.54 -3.91
C ASP A 46 -12.10 -10.92 -5.20
N ALA A 47 -11.85 -11.77 -6.19
CA ALA A 47 -11.25 -11.34 -7.44
C ALA A 47 -12.17 -10.37 -8.24
N GLU A 48 -13.50 -10.47 -8.10
CA GLU A 48 -14.43 -9.57 -8.76
C GLU A 48 -14.39 -8.16 -8.18
N TYR A 49 -14.31 -8.04 -6.87
CA TYR A 49 -14.12 -6.77 -6.20
C TYR A 49 -12.78 -6.15 -6.56
N LEU A 50 -11.70 -6.93 -6.50
CA LEU A 50 -10.35 -6.48 -6.86
C LEU A 50 -10.24 -6.03 -8.32
N ARG A 51 -11.01 -6.63 -9.24
CA ARG A 51 -11.05 -6.23 -10.66
C ARG A 51 -11.43 -4.77 -10.83
N ARG A 52 -12.27 -4.23 -9.97
CA ARG A 52 -12.70 -2.81 -10.00
C ARG A 52 -11.56 -1.85 -9.65
N LYS A 53 -10.52 -2.35 -8.98
CA LYS A 53 -9.33 -1.57 -8.59
C LYS A 53 -8.22 -1.61 -9.65
N LEU A 54 -8.33 -2.45 -10.69
CA LEU A 54 -7.32 -2.55 -11.74
C LEU A 54 -7.03 -1.19 -12.37
N GLY A 55 -5.75 -0.90 -12.55
CA GLY A 55 -5.28 0.36 -13.11
C GLY A 55 -3.85 0.67 -12.71
N PRO A 56 -3.38 1.88 -12.98
CA PRO A 56 -1.99 2.28 -12.75
C PRO A 56 -1.60 2.32 -11.26
N PHE A 57 -2.58 2.36 -10.36
CA PHE A 57 -2.37 2.44 -8.91
C PHE A 57 -2.64 1.12 -8.18
N PHE A 58 -2.75 0.03 -8.90
CA PHE A 58 -2.77 -1.31 -8.35
C PHE A 58 -1.47 -2.02 -8.72
N LEU A 59 -0.48 -1.99 -7.81
CA LEU A 59 0.85 -2.56 -8.06
C LEU A 59 1.07 -3.81 -7.22
N LEU A 60 1.79 -4.75 -7.82
CA LEU A 60 2.26 -5.99 -7.17
C LEU A 60 3.76 -5.90 -6.89
N ALA A 61 4.16 -6.49 -5.77
CA ALA A 61 5.54 -6.87 -5.51
C ALA A 61 5.69 -8.38 -5.78
N LEU A 62 6.68 -8.74 -6.57
CA LEU A 62 6.99 -10.12 -6.90
C LEU A 62 8.43 -10.44 -6.48
N ASP A 63 8.64 -11.63 -5.92
CA ASP A 63 9.95 -12.25 -5.80
C ASP A 63 10.05 -13.31 -6.89
N SER A 64 10.88 -13.05 -7.90
CA SER A 64 10.85 -13.79 -9.15
C SER A 64 9.46 -13.76 -9.79
N GLU A 65 8.71 -14.85 -9.78
CA GLU A 65 7.34 -14.93 -10.31
C GLU A 65 6.28 -15.00 -9.22
N GLU A 66 6.68 -15.10 -7.95
CA GLU A 66 5.73 -15.18 -6.83
C GLU A 66 5.25 -13.80 -6.40
N ILE A 67 3.94 -13.61 -6.36
CA ILE A 67 3.32 -12.39 -5.80
C ILE A 67 3.42 -12.45 -4.28
N ILE A 68 4.19 -11.53 -3.70
CA ILE A 68 4.51 -11.47 -2.27
C ILE A 68 3.82 -10.32 -1.55
N GLY A 69 3.20 -9.41 -2.28
CA GLY A 69 2.47 -8.27 -1.72
C GLY A 69 1.90 -7.37 -2.79
N PHE A 70 1.15 -6.38 -2.35
CA PHE A 70 0.50 -5.43 -3.25
C PHE A 70 0.20 -4.10 -2.56
N VAL A 71 -0.03 -3.09 -3.37
CA VAL A 71 -0.62 -1.81 -2.97
C VAL A 71 -1.77 -1.47 -3.90
N THR A 72 -2.88 -0.97 -3.35
CA THR A 72 -3.95 -0.36 -4.12
C THR A 72 -4.18 1.07 -3.67
N ALA A 73 -4.55 1.94 -4.61
CA ALA A 73 -4.87 3.32 -4.33
C ALA A 73 -5.95 3.84 -5.28
N SER A 74 -6.70 4.83 -4.80
CA SER A 74 -7.82 5.43 -5.51
C SER A 74 -7.60 6.93 -5.69
N LEU A 75 -7.95 7.44 -6.87
CA LEU A 75 -7.88 8.86 -7.18
C LEU A 75 -9.16 9.57 -6.74
N HIS A 76 -9.00 10.66 -6.01
CA HIS A 76 -10.09 11.48 -5.49
C HIS A 76 -9.89 12.96 -5.83
N GLU A 77 -10.99 13.71 -5.71
CA GLU A 77 -10.99 15.16 -5.73
C GLU A 77 -11.29 15.69 -4.32
N ALA A 78 -10.45 16.61 -3.86
CA ALA A 78 -10.58 17.17 -2.51
C ALA A 78 -11.79 18.09 -2.41
N ASN A 79 -12.62 17.88 -1.39
CA ASN A 79 -13.72 18.76 -1.03
C ASN A 79 -13.61 19.19 0.44
N PRO A 80 -14.12 20.40 0.82
CA PRO A 80 -13.94 20.94 2.16
C PRO A 80 -14.58 20.09 3.29
N GLY A 81 -15.59 19.30 2.97
CA GLY A 81 -16.29 18.46 3.96
C GLY A 81 -15.54 17.18 4.33
N GLU A 82 -14.70 16.68 3.43
CA GLU A 82 -14.07 15.36 3.60
C GLU A 82 -12.53 15.45 3.63
N MET A 83 -11.94 16.34 2.84
CA MET A 83 -10.49 16.46 2.70
C MET A 83 -10.05 17.94 2.73
N ALA A 84 -10.23 18.58 3.87
CA ALA A 84 -9.95 20.02 4.05
C ALA A 84 -8.45 20.37 4.06
N ILE A 85 -7.56 19.37 4.16
CA ILE A 85 -6.10 19.58 4.16
C ILE A 85 -5.50 19.80 2.77
N PHE A 86 -6.25 19.50 1.72
CA PHE A 86 -5.84 19.74 0.33
C PHE A 86 -6.63 20.88 -0.30
N PRO A 87 -6.09 21.55 -1.33
CA PRO A 87 -6.83 22.58 -2.04
C PRO A 87 -8.14 22.03 -2.61
N THR A 88 -9.23 22.75 -2.42
CA THR A 88 -10.56 22.39 -2.95
C THR A 88 -10.49 22.18 -4.46
N GLY A 89 -11.03 21.05 -4.95
CA GLY A 89 -10.98 20.66 -6.35
C GLY A 89 -9.64 20.08 -6.80
N GLY A 90 -8.62 20.07 -5.92
CA GLY A 90 -7.35 19.41 -6.18
C GLY A 90 -7.50 17.89 -6.15
N ARG A 91 -6.76 17.20 -7.03
CA ARG A 91 -6.72 15.73 -7.03
C ARG A 91 -5.73 15.22 -5.99
N TYR A 92 -6.08 14.15 -5.32
CA TYR A 92 -5.19 13.41 -4.44
C TYR A 92 -5.35 11.90 -4.63
N LEU A 93 -4.28 11.17 -4.35
CA LEU A 93 -4.30 9.71 -4.33
C LEU A 93 -4.45 9.24 -2.88
N GLU A 94 -5.47 8.44 -2.63
CA GLU A 94 -5.64 7.74 -1.35
C GLU A 94 -5.12 6.32 -1.46
N ILE A 95 -4.20 5.96 -0.55
CA ILE A 95 -3.70 4.59 -0.45
C ILE A 95 -4.75 3.78 0.31
N ASP A 96 -5.35 2.80 -0.36
CA ASP A 96 -6.42 1.97 0.19
C ASP A 96 -5.87 0.76 0.94
N ASP A 97 -4.99 0.00 0.29
CA ASP A 97 -4.42 -1.22 0.84
C ASP A 97 -2.92 -1.27 0.61
N LEU A 98 -2.19 -1.74 1.61
CA LEU A 98 -0.78 -2.10 1.51
C LEU A 98 -0.56 -3.38 2.30
N TYR A 99 -0.21 -4.46 1.62
CA TYR A 99 0.02 -5.76 2.24
C TYR A 99 1.27 -6.44 1.72
N LEU A 100 1.98 -7.10 2.61
CA LEU A 100 3.11 -7.99 2.32
C LEU A 100 2.95 -9.28 3.11
N LEU A 101 3.31 -10.40 2.50
CA LEU A 101 3.46 -11.65 3.22
C LEU A 101 4.40 -11.47 4.42
N PRO A 102 4.12 -12.09 5.58
CA PRO A 102 4.88 -11.88 6.82
C PRO A 102 6.39 -12.05 6.65
N THR A 103 6.83 -13.05 5.89
CA THR A 103 8.25 -13.36 5.68
C THR A 103 9.00 -12.30 4.86
N TYR A 104 8.28 -11.41 4.19
CA TYR A 104 8.83 -10.32 3.37
C TYR A 104 8.74 -8.95 4.03
N ARG A 105 8.21 -8.87 5.25
CA ARG A 105 8.15 -7.63 6.03
C ARG A 105 9.52 -7.25 6.58
N GLU A 106 9.68 -5.97 6.94
CA GLU A 106 10.93 -5.41 7.49
C GLU A 106 12.15 -5.50 6.55
N LYS A 107 11.90 -5.55 5.24
CA LYS A 107 12.90 -5.65 4.18
C LYS A 107 12.78 -4.53 3.15
N GLU A 108 12.25 -3.38 3.55
CA GLU A 108 12.03 -2.18 2.73
C GLU A 108 11.07 -2.35 1.53
N ILE A 109 10.46 -3.54 1.33
CA ILE A 109 9.58 -3.81 0.19
C ILE A 109 8.31 -2.94 0.24
N GLY A 110 7.75 -2.73 1.45
CA GLY A 110 6.61 -1.83 1.63
C GLY A 110 6.93 -0.39 1.25
N THR A 111 8.13 0.09 1.59
CA THR A 111 8.65 1.40 1.18
C THR A 111 8.76 1.50 -0.34
N LEU A 112 9.27 0.46 -0.99
CA LEU A 112 9.40 0.42 -2.45
C LEU A 112 8.03 0.43 -3.15
N LEU A 113 7.05 -0.34 -2.65
CA LEU A 113 5.67 -0.31 -3.17
C LEU A 113 5.04 1.07 -3.03
N MET A 114 5.16 1.70 -1.87
CA MET A 114 4.64 3.05 -1.63
C MET A 114 5.30 4.07 -2.55
N ASN A 115 6.62 4.04 -2.67
CA ASN A 115 7.35 4.94 -3.56
C ASN A 115 6.94 4.74 -5.03
N ALA A 116 6.74 3.50 -5.45
CA ALA A 116 6.33 3.18 -6.82
C ALA A 116 4.93 3.74 -7.14
N VAL A 117 3.94 3.52 -6.28
CA VAL A 117 2.58 4.01 -6.52
C VAL A 117 2.50 5.54 -6.44
N MET A 118 3.23 6.18 -5.52
CA MET A 118 3.30 7.64 -5.44
C MET A 118 4.03 8.24 -6.65
N GLN A 119 5.08 7.57 -7.16
CA GLN A 119 5.78 8.02 -8.36
C GLN A 119 4.90 7.92 -9.60
N GLU A 120 4.13 6.85 -9.74
CA GLU A 120 3.15 6.72 -10.83
C GLU A 120 2.12 7.84 -10.78
N ALA A 121 1.63 8.20 -9.60
CA ALA A 121 0.73 9.32 -9.43
C ALA A 121 1.38 10.67 -9.82
N ARG A 122 2.63 10.91 -9.41
CA ARG A 122 3.36 12.13 -9.79
C ARG A 122 3.55 12.22 -11.30
N ASN A 123 3.80 11.10 -11.98
CA ASN A 123 3.89 11.04 -13.44
C ASN A 123 2.59 11.49 -14.12
N GLN A 124 1.46 11.39 -13.41
CA GLN A 124 0.14 11.86 -13.86
C GLN A 124 -0.23 13.25 -13.31
N GLY A 125 0.71 13.96 -12.68
CA GLY A 125 0.53 15.30 -12.13
C GLY A 125 -0.19 15.33 -10.78
N ILE A 126 -0.23 14.23 -10.03
CA ILE A 126 -0.85 14.13 -8.71
C ILE A 126 0.25 14.22 -7.66
N GLU A 127 0.19 15.24 -6.80
CA GLU A 127 1.22 15.52 -5.80
C GLU A 127 0.71 15.44 -4.35
N HIS A 128 -0.59 15.21 -4.17
CA HIS A 128 -1.22 15.08 -2.86
C HIS A 128 -1.57 13.62 -2.58
N PHE A 129 -1.22 13.15 -1.39
CA PHE A 129 -1.40 11.77 -0.97
C PHE A 129 -2.08 11.71 0.39
N SER A 130 -2.99 10.76 0.53
CA SER A 130 -3.64 10.40 1.79
C SER A 130 -3.48 8.91 2.04
N VAL A 131 -3.43 8.54 3.30
CA VAL A 131 -3.47 7.13 3.74
C VAL A 131 -4.24 7.04 5.03
N TYR A 132 -5.01 5.97 5.18
CA TYR A 132 -5.63 5.61 6.45
C TYR A 132 -5.24 4.19 6.83
N SER A 133 -5.30 3.89 8.11
CA SER A 133 -5.00 2.54 8.60
C SER A 133 -5.84 2.22 9.83
N SER A 134 -6.37 1.01 9.87
CA SER A 134 -7.08 0.43 11.02
C SER A 134 -6.29 -0.69 11.69
N THR A 135 -4.97 -0.65 11.59
CA THR A 135 -4.08 -1.63 12.21
C THR A 135 -4.18 -1.62 13.74
N LYS A 136 -4.00 -2.77 14.36
CA LYS A 136 -3.84 -2.88 15.81
C LYS A 136 -2.49 -2.33 16.31
N GLU A 137 -1.47 -2.30 15.43
CA GLU A 137 -0.13 -1.77 15.72
C GLU A 137 0.07 -0.35 15.18
N TRP A 138 -0.87 0.55 15.49
CA TRP A 138 -0.92 1.90 14.90
C TRP A 138 0.38 2.69 15.06
N GLY A 139 1.10 2.56 16.20
CA GLY A 139 2.36 3.27 16.42
C GLY A 139 3.46 2.87 15.43
N ARG A 140 3.55 1.58 15.11
CA ARG A 140 4.50 1.06 14.12
C ARG A 140 4.15 1.52 12.70
N ILE A 141 2.88 1.49 12.36
CA ILE A 141 2.39 1.93 11.06
C ILE A 141 2.51 3.45 10.90
N ALA A 142 2.19 4.23 11.94
CA ALA A 142 2.41 5.67 11.91
C ALA A 142 3.87 6.02 11.64
N ALA A 143 4.81 5.38 12.36
CA ALA A 143 6.24 5.59 12.13
C ALA A 143 6.69 5.20 10.69
N PHE A 144 6.08 4.17 10.11
CA PHE A 144 6.34 3.78 8.72
C PHE A 144 5.91 4.89 7.75
N TYR A 145 4.69 5.41 7.88
CA TYR A 145 4.19 6.47 7.01
C TYR A 145 4.90 7.81 7.24
N GLU A 146 5.27 8.14 8.49
CA GLU A 146 6.06 9.33 8.79
C GLU A 146 7.42 9.32 8.09
N ARG A 147 8.09 8.17 8.01
CA ARG A 147 9.35 8.03 7.24
C ARG A 147 9.16 8.25 5.73
N LEU A 148 7.95 8.07 5.22
CA LEU A 148 7.57 8.35 3.83
C LEU A 148 7.11 9.79 3.61
N GLY A 149 7.14 10.63 4.66
CA GLY A 149 6.77 12.05 4.60
C GLY A 149 5.31 12.35 4.90
N PHE A 150 4.53 11.37 5.36
CA PHE A 150 3.16 11.60 5.80
C PHE A 150 3.14 12.24 7.19
N THR A 151 2.15 13.09 7.42
CA THR A 151 1.88 13.72 8.72
C THR A 151 0.50 13.27 9.20
N MET A 152 0.38 12.92 10.47
CA MET A 152 -0.90 12.55 11.07
C MET A 152 -1.83 13.77 11.09
N TRP A 153 -3.04 13.58 10.56
CA TRP A 153 -4.05 14.62 10.52
C TRP A 153 -5.08 14.50 11.67
N PHE A 154 -5.66 13.31 11.86
CA PHE A 154 -6.58 13.07 12.97
C PHE A 154 -6.53 11.61 13.44
N VAL A 155 -7.07 11.37 14.62
CA VAL A 155 -7.21 10.01 15.19
C VAL A 155 -8.67 9.79 15.55
N ARG A 156 -9.24 8.64 15.16
CA ARG A 156 -10.54 8.17 15.60
C ARG A 156 -10.34 6.94 16.50
N MET A 157 -10.98 6.97 17.66
CA MET A 157 -10.94 5.87 18.65
C MET A 157 -12.37 5.36 18.89
N PHE A 158 -12.49 4.13 19.33
CA PHE A 158 -13.77 3.51 19.68
C PHE A 158 -13.61 2.70 20.98
N GLN A 159 -14.74 2.36 21.62
CA GLN A 159 -14.82 1.54 22.84
C GLN A 159 -15.76 0.36 22.61
#